data_6fed33d0271b5540eb850919bc31cc33
#
_entry.id   6fed33d0271b5540eb850919bc31cc33
#
_cell.length_a   1.000
_cell.length_b   1.000
_cell.length_c   1.000
_cell.angle_alpha   90.00
_cell.angle_beta   90.00
_cell.angle_gamma   90.00
#
_symmetry.space_group_name_H-M   'P 1'
#
loop_
_entity.id
_entity.type
_entity.pdbx_description
1 polymer ?
#
loop_
_entity_poly.entity_id
_entity_poly.type
_entity_poly.pdbx_seq_one_letter_code
_entity_poly.pdbx_strand_id
1 'polypeptide(L)'
;MNKNAPRTASYWVSRIVLVFLIVTTFFPFVMLINMSLKPTVLITTDFLGLPKEPYWQNFSKALSFVGRPILNSFLICGASLGFILLHVSLSGYAFARLRFKGKRFLFGMLVAVMMVPTTITIVPQYLIMQKLRLINKYWALILPYIASQQVFGIMLAKAAFEQMPNDIFEAAKIDGANEFSSFLRIGLPLLKPTLVTVGITVVVAMYNDYIWPTIALTGGDDMKTFCQIVFNAASG
;
A
#
# COMPACT_ATOMS: atom_id res chain seq x y z
N MET A 1 37.27 -11.35 -13.40
CA MET A 1 36.45 -10.68 -14.41
C MET A 1 37.36 -9.87 -15.32
N ASN A 2 37.48 -10.28 -16.59
CA ASN A 2 38.42 -9.71 -17.55
C ASN A 2 37.91 -8.34 -18.05
N LYS A 3 38.56 -7.25 -17.62
CA LYS A 3 38.17 -5.85 -17.92
C LYS A 3 38.40 -5.43 -19.39
N ASN A 4 38.98 -6.25 -20.22
CA ASN A 4 39.45 -5.93 -21.55
C ASN A 4 38.80 -6.74 -22.69
N ALA A 5 37.61 -7.30 -22.49
CA ALA A 5 36.90 -7.91 -23.62
C ALA A 5 36.49 -6.80 -24.65
N PRO A 6 36.69 -7.03 -25.97
CA PRO A 6 36.32 -6.06 -26.98
C PRO A 6 34.82 -5.76 -26.87
N ARG A 7 34.47 -4.47 -26.73
CA ARG A 7 33.11 -4.00 -26.59
C ARG A 7 32.36 -4.25 -27.90
N THR A 8 31.66 -5.37 -27.98
CA THR A 8 30.88 -5.82 -29.14
C THR A 8 29.77 -4.81 -29.47
N ALA A 9 29.34 -4.72 -30.73
CA ALA A 9 28.22 -3.87 -31.17
C ALA A 9 26.97 -4.02 -30.28
N SER A 10 26.68 -5.23 -29.84
CA SER A 10 25.62 -5.54 -28.87
C SER A 10 25.74 -4.76 -27.55
N TYR A 11 26.95 -4.53 -27.04
CA TYR A 11 27.18 -3.74 -25.82
C TYR A 11 26.79 -2.26 -26.01
N TRP A 12 27.13 -1.67 -27.16
CA TRP A 12 26.75 -0.29 -27.47
C TRP A 12 25.25 -0.14 -27.73
N VAL A 13 24.65 -1.07 -28.45
CA VAL A 13 23.20 -1.12 -28.68
C VAL A 13 22.45 -1.19 -27.35
N SER A 14 22.84 -2.11 -26.45
CA SER A 14 22.23 -2.22 -25.13
C SER A 14 22.33 -0.92 -24.31
N ARG A 15 23.47 -0.24 -24.37
CA ARG A 15 23.65 1.06 -23.70
C ARG A 15 22.76 2.16 -24.28
N ILE A 16 22.68 2.26 -25.60
CA ILE A 16 21.82 3.25 -26.27
C ILE A 16 20.37 3.02 -25.88
N VAL A 17 19.92 1.76 -25.92
CA VAL A 17 18.56 1.39 -25.50
C VAL A 17 18.32 1.74 -24.02
N LEU A 18 19.26 1.42 -23.12
CA LEU A 18 19.15 1.76 -21.71
C LEU A 18 19.08 3.28 -21.48
N VAL A 19 19.95 4.06 -22.14
CA VAL A 19 19.92 5.52 -22.01
C VAL A 19 18.62 6.09 -22.55
N PHE A 20 18.12 5.59 -23.68
CA PHE A 20 16.85 5.99 -24.24
C PHE A 20 15.69 5.71 -23.27
N LEU A 21 15.65 4.50 -22.67
CA LEU A 21 14.63 4.15 -21.67
C LEU A 21 14.72 5.04 -20.42
N ILE A 22 15.94 5.32 -19.94
CA ILE A 22 16.13 6.22 -18.79
C ILE A 22 15.61 7.61 -19.12
N VAL A 23 16.01 8.19 -20.24
CA VAL A 23 15.56 9.53 -20.66
C VAL A 23 14.05 9.59 -20.79
N THR A 24 13.44 8.61 -21.46
CA THR A 24 11.98 8.55 -21.64
C THR A 24 11.25 8.39 -20.30
N THR A 25 11.79 7.59 -19.38
CA THR A 25 11.20 7.37 -18.06
C THR A 25 11.29 8.62 -17.18
N PHE A 26 12.41 9.33 -17.20
CA PHE A 26 12.61 10.52 -16.38
C PHE A 26 12.04 11.80 -16.97
N PHE A 27 11.80 11.84 -18.29
CA PHE A 27 11.28 13.02 -18.98
C PHE A 27 10.00 13.59 -18.34
N PRO A 28 8.94 12.81 -18.05
CA PRO A 28 7.74 13.33 -17.40
C PRO A 28 8.01 13.93 -16.02
N PHE A 29 8.94 13.36 -15.25
CA PHE A 29 9.31 13.91 -13.94
C PHE A 29 10.02 15.26 -14.06
N VAL A 30 10.94 15.39 -15.03
CA VAL A 30 11.61 16.66 -15.33
C VAL A 30 10.60 17.71 -15.77
N MET A 31 9.63 17.33 -16.62
CA MET A 31 8.56 18.24 -17.05
C MET A 31 7.67 18.65 -15.88
N LEU A 32 7.32 17.73 -14.99
CA LEU A 32 6.53 18.02 -13.81
C LEU A 32 7.23 19.03 -12.89
N ILE A 33 8.53 18.87 -12.65
CA ILE A 33 9.33 19.83 -11.87
C ILE A 33 9.38 21.19 -12.59
N ASN A 34 9.64 21.19 -13.90
CA ASN A 34 9.68 22.41 -14.69
C ASN A 34 8.35 23.18 -14.61
N MET A 35 7.22 22.49 -14.79
CA MET A 35 5.88 23.09 -14.73
C MET A 35 5.53 23.58 -13.33
N SER A 36 5.91 22.86 -12.27
CA SER A 36 5.62 23.26 -10.90
C SER A 36 6.26 24.61 -10.51
N LEU A 37 7.31 24.98 -11.19
CA LEU A 37 8.04 26.25 -10.99
C LEU A 37 7.56 27.38 -11.90
N LYS A 38 6.50 27.18 -12.70
CA LYS A 38 5.95 28.19 -13.60
C LYS A 38 4.60 28.72 -13.13
N PRO A 39 4.28 30.00 -13.36
CA PRO A 39 2.90 30.49 -13.22
C PRO A 39 2.00 29.81 -14.27
N THR A 40 0.71 29.64 -13.95
CA THR A 40 -0.26 28.89 -14.77
C THR A 40 -0.28 29.33 -16.24
N VAL A 41 -0.14 30.62 -16.51
CA VAL A 41 -0.12 31.17 -17.89
C VAL A 41 1.06 30.59 -18.70
N LEU A 42 2.24 30.46 -18.10
CA LEU A 42 3.41 29.93 -18.80
C LEU A 42 3.36 28.42 -19.01
N ILE A 43 2.56 27.69 -18.24
CA ILE A 43 2.35 26.24 -18.43
C ILE A 43 1.69 25.99 -19.80
N THR A 44 0.77 26.85 -20.20
CA THR A 44 0.01 26.72 -21.48
C THR A 44 0.71 27.37 -22.67
N THR A 45 1.44 28.46 -22.47
CA THR A 45 2.04 29.23 -23.55
C THR A 45 3.49 28.84 -23.85
N ASP A 46 4.23 28.36 -22.88
CA ASP A 46 5.64 27.95 -23.02
C ASP A 46 5.91 26.64 -22.24
N PHE A 47 5.37 25.53 -22.77
CA PHE A 47 5.40 24.23 -22.12
C PHE A 47 6.82 23.69 -21.87
N LEU A 48 7.72 23.80 -22.89
CA LEU A 48 9.08 23.23 -22.84
C LEU A 48 10.14 24.20 -22.31
N GLY A 49 9.88 25.48 -22.28
CA GLY A 49 10.84 26.47 -21.80
C GLY A 49 11.19 26.27 -20.34
N LEU A 50 12.34 26.76 -19.91
CA LEU A 50 12.71 26.77 -18.50
C LEU A 50 12.14 28.02 -17.82
N PRO A 51 11.74 27.94 -16.53
CA PRO A 51 11.26 29.10 -15.80
C PRO A 51 12.40 30.12 -15.64
N LYS A 52 12.16 31.37 -16.06
CA LYS A 52 13.12 32.47 -15.87
C LYS A 52 13.32 32.80 -14.40
N GLU A 53 12.21 32.76 -13.64
CA GLU A 53 12.17 32.92 -12.20
C GLU A 53 11.31 31.81 -11.60
N PRO A 54 11.79 31.04 -10.59
CA PRO A 54 11.01 30.00 -9.95
C PRO A 54 9.81 30.56 -9.19
N TYR A 55 8.61 30.11 -9.54
CA TYR A 55 7.36 30.55 -8.92
C TYR A 55 6.99 29.70 -7.71
N TRP A 56 7.67 29.96 -6.58
CA TRP A 56 7.52 29.19 -5.33
C TRP A 56 6.11 29.24 -4.71
N GLN A 57 5.30 30.22 -5.10
CA GLN A 57 3.92 30.33 -4.62
C GLN A 57 3.05 29.11 -4.95
N ASN A 58 3.38 28.37 -6.02
CA ASN A 58 2.66 27.13 -6.35
C ASN A 58 2.80 26.09 -5.23
N PHE A 59 3.97 25.96 -4.62
CA PHE A 59 4.21 24.99 -3.54
C PHE A 59 3.46 25.39 -2.26
N SER A 60 3.42 26.68 -1.92
CA SER A 60 2.65 27.15 -0.78
C SER A 60 1.15 26.91 -0.96
N LYS A 61 0.61 27.23 -2.14
CA LYS A 61 -0.79 26.95 -2.49
C LYS A 61 -1.10 25.47 -2.51
N ALA A 62 -0.23 24.65 -3.11
CA ALA A 62 -0.37 23.20 -3.13
C ALA A 62 -0.37 22.64 -1.71
N LEU A 63 0.57 23.04 -0.86
CA LEU A 63 0.67 22.56 0.51
C LEU A 63 -0.56 22.92 1.35
N SER A 64 -1.11 24.11 1.19
CA SER A 64 -2.35 24.50 1.86
C SER A 64 -3.55 23.66 1.41
N PHE A 65 -3.57 23.22 0.14
CA PHE A 65 -4.64 22.42 -0.44
C PHE A 65 -4.50 20.92 -0.11
N VAL A 66 -3.30 20.36 -0.21
CA VAL A 66 -3.10 18.91 -0.05
C VAL A 66 -2.55 18.50 1.32
N GLY A 67 -2.09 19.43 2.15
CA GLY A 67 -1.41 19.12 3.41
C GLY A 67 -2.27 18.30 4.37
N ARG A 68 -3.51 18.72 4.60
CA ARG A 68 -4.46 17.98 5.44
C ARG A 68 -4.89 16.64 4.84
N PRO A 69 -5.24 16.53 3.54
CA PRO A 69 -5.47 15.26 2.86
C PRO A 69 -4.30 14.26 2.96
N ILE A 70 -3.07 14.73 2.88
CA ILE A 70 -1.87 13.88 3.09
C ILE A 70 -1.87 13.31 4.51
N LEU A 71 -2.05 14.15 5.54
CA LEU A 71 -2.12 13.71 6.93
C LEU A 71 -3.26 12.71 7.16
N ASN A 72 -4.44 12.96 6.59
CA ASN A 72 -5.57 12.05 6.66
C ASN A 72 -5.21 10.66 6.07
N SER A 73 -4.58 10.66 4.89
CA SER A 73 -4.13 9.40 4.26
C SER A 73 -3.14 8.66 5.14
N PHE A 74 -2.15 9.35 5.72
CA PHE A 74 -1.19 8.72 6.64
C PHE A 74 -1.85 8.15 7.89
N LEU A 75 -2.80 8.88 8.49
CA LEU A 75 -3.53 8.41 9.68
C LEU A 75 -4.38 7.17 9.36
N ILE A 76 -5.14 7.20 8.26
CA ILE A 76 -5.99 6.10 7.84
C ILE A 76 -5.16 4.87 7.49
N CYS A 77 -4.14 5.05 6.63
CA CYS A 77 -3.26 3.96 6.22
C CYS A 77 -2.48 3.40 7.41
N GLY A 78 -1.94 4.24 8.28
CA GLY A 78 -1.17 3.83 9.45
C GLY A 78 -2.01 3.05 10.47
N ALA A 79 -3.21 3.54 10.78
CA ALA A 79 -4.14 2.85 11.67
C ALA A 79 -4.57 1.49 11.08
N SER A 80 -4.98 1.48 9.81
CA SER A 80 -5.38 0.25 9.12
C SER A 80 -4.23 -0.76 9.08
N LEU A 81 -3.02 -0.30 8.73
CA LEU A 81 -1.82 -1.14 8.66
C LEU A 81 -1.51 -1.81 9.99
N GLY A 82 -1.58 -1.07 11.10
CA GLY A 82 -1.34 -1.63 12.44
C GLY A 82 -2.26 -2.81 12.75
N PHE A 83 -3.56 -2.66 12.52
CA PHE A 83 -4.53 -3.73 12.71
C PHE A 83 -4.32 -4.90 11.72
N ILE A 84 -4.04 -4.59 10.45
CA ILE A 84 -3.80 -5.61 9.43
C ILE A 84 -2.58 -6.47 9.79
N LEU A 85 -1.45 -5.87 10.13
CA LEU A 85 -0.24 -6.61 10.49
C LEU A 85 -0.43 -7.46 11.76
N LEU A 86 -1.18 -6.96 12.74
CA LEU A 86 -1.55 -7.73 13.92
C LEU A 86 -2.38 -8.96 13.54
N HIS A 87 -3.44 -8.80 12.77
CA HIS A 87 -4.29 -9.91 12.33
C HIS A 87 -3.54 -10.89 11.42
N VAL A 88 -2.74 -10.38 10.49
CA VAL A 88 -1.93 -11.19 9.57
C VAL A 88 -0.94 -12.06 10.33
N SER A 89 -0.23 -11.50 11.30
CA SER A 89 0.77 -12.25 12.06
C SER A 89 0.12 -13.33 12.95
N LEU A 90 -0.94 -12.99 13.68
CA LEU A 90 -1.65 -13.91 14.55
C LEU A 90 -2.35 -15.02 13.75
N SER A 91 -3.11 -14.65 12.73
CA SER A 91 -3.85 -15.60 11.89
C SER A 91 -2.90 -16.48 11.07
N GLY A 92 -1.83 -15.90 10.51
CA GLY A 92 -0.80 -16.66 9.79
C GLY A 92 -0.14 -17.72 10.68
N TYR A 93 0.22 -17.36 11.92
CA TYR A 93 0.74 -18.32 12.91
C TYR A 93 -0.30 -19.41 13.25
N ALA A 94 -1.54 -19.03 13.54
CA ALA A 94 -2.59 -19.97 13.88
C ALA A 94 -2.85 -20.95 12.73
N PHE A 95 -2.97 -20.46 11.49
CA PHE A 95 -3.16 -21.31 10.31
C PHE A 95 -1.91 -22.13 9.91
N ALA A 96 -0.71 -21.74 10.30
CA ALA A 96 0.48 -22.52 10.03
C ALA A 96 0.72 -23.57 11.13
N ARG A 97 0.77 -23.15 12.38
CA ARG A 97 1.35 -23.90 13.51
C ARG A 97 0.33 -24.56 14.43
N LEU A 98 -0.85 -23.95 14.62
CA LEU A 98 -1.83 -24.51 15.54
C LEU A 98 -2.67 -25.62 14.88
N ARG A 99 -3.11 -26.57 15.70
CA ARG A 99 -4.03 -27.64 15.31
C ARG A 99 -5.39 -27.34 15.94
N PHE A 100 -6.40 -27.03 15.12
CA PHE A 100 -7.76 -26.79 15.56
C PHE A 100 -8.79 -27.35 14.56
N LYS A 101 -9.98 -27.68 15.06
CA LYS A 101 -11.07 -28.21 14.24
C LYS A 101 -11.55 -27.13 13.24
N GLY A 102 -11.80 -27.54 12.00
CA GLY A 102 -12.29 -26.61 10.96
C GLY A 102 -11.20 -25.76 10.29
N LYS A 103 -9.90 -25.88 10.62
CA LYS A 103 -8.79 -25.12 10.05
C LYS A 103 -8.82 -25.05 8.51
N ARG A 104 -9.00 -26.20 7.85
CA ARG A 104 -9.07 -26.28 6.38
C ARG A 104 -10.27 -25.51 5.82
N PHE A 105 -11.43 -25.66 6.43
CA PHE A 105 -12.65 -24.98 6.02
C PHE A 105 -12.53 -23.45 6.15
N LEU A 106 -12.07 -22.98 7.32
CA LEU A 106 -11.88 -21.55 7.57
C LEU A 106 -10.84 -20.93 6.62
N PHE A 107 -9.72 -21.63 6.38
CA PHE A 107 -8.73 -21.15 5.44
C PHE A 107 -9.27 -21.15 4.01
N GLY A 108 -10.03 -22.16 3.62
CA GLY A 108 -10.72 -22.20 2.32
C GLY A 108 -11.71 -21.05 2.14
N MET A 109 -12.47 -20.69 3.17
CA MET A 109 -13.36 -19.51 3.14
C MET A 109 -12.57 -18.21 2.95
N LEU A 110 -11.44 -18.03 3.66
CA LEU A 110 -10.57 -16.87 3.46
C LEU A 110 -10.09 -16.74 2.01
N VAL A 111 -9.65 -17.85 1.42
CA VAL A 111 -9.23 -17.87 0.01
C VAL A 111 -10.40 -17.57 -0.93
N ALA A 112 -11.59 -18.11 -0.66
CA ALA A 112 -12.78 -17.85 -1.46
C ALA A 112 -13.18 -16.37 -1.47
N VAL A 113 -13.01 -15.66 -0.36
CA VAL A 113 -13.27 -14.20 -0.29
C VAL A 113 -12.39 -13.42 -1.26
N MET A 114 -11.15 -13.84 -1.52
CA MET A 114 -10.27 -13.18 -2.51
C MET A 114 -10.78 -13.30 -3.96
N MET A 115 -11.62 -14.29 -4.25
CA MET A 115 -12.19 -14.45 -5.60
C MET A 115 -13.32 -13.47 -5.89
N VAL A 116 -13.84 -12.78 -4.86
CA VAL A 116 -14.91 -11.79 -5.02
C VAL A 116 -14.30 -10.45 -5.45
N PRO A 117 -14.63 -9.94 -6.65
CA PRO A 117 -14.15 -8.63 -7.08
C PRO A 117 -14.63 -7.51 -6.13
N THR A 118 -13.71 -6.66 -5.72
CA THR A 118 -14.00 -5.56 -4.77
C THR A 118 -15.06 -4.58 -5.31
N THR A 119 -15.13 -4.40 -6.62
CA THR A 119 -16.14 -3.55 -7.27
C THR A 119 -17.58 -3.99 -7.00
N ILE A 120 -17.83 -5.30 -6.88
CA ILE A 120 -19.17 -5.83 -6.59
C ILE A 120 -19.55 -5.55 -5.13
N THR A 121 -18.58 -5.49 -4.24
CA THR A 121 -18.83 -5.31 -2.80
C THR A 121 -19.03 -3.85 -2.38
N ILE A 122 -18.79 -2.88 -3.26
CA ILE A 122 -18.88 -1.44 -2.95
C ILE A 122 -20.28 -1.06 -2.40
N VAL A 123 -21.36 -1.48 -3.09
CA VAL A 123 -22.71 -1.13 -2.67
C VAL A 123 -23.10 -1.77 -1.32
N PRO A 124 -22.95 -3.09 -1.12
CA PRO A 124 -23.18 -3.70 0.19
C PRO A 124 -22.31 -3.08 1.30
N GLN A 125 -21.05 -2.79 1.00
CA GLN A 125 -20.13 -2.15 1.94
C GLN A 125 -20.62 -0.75 2.37
N TYR A 126 -21.10 0.06 1.40
CA TYR A 126 -21.68 1.37 1.70
C TYR A 126 -22.90 1.26 2.60
N LEU A 127 -23.82 0.34 2.31
CA LEU A 127 -25.03 0.13 3.12
C LEU A 127 -24.69 -0.30 4.56
N ILE A 128 -23.67 -1.14 4.74
CA ILE A 128 -23.18 -1.52 6.08
C ILE A 128 -22.61 -0.30 6.80
N MET A 129 -21.74 0.48 6.17
CA MET A 129 -21.14 1.66 6.79
C MET A 129 -22.18 2.72 7.11
N GLN A 130 -23.20 2.89 6.26
CA GLN A 130 -24.33 3.78 6.49
C GLN A 130 -25.17 3.32 7.71
N LYS A 131 -25.51 2.04 7.78
CA LYS A 131 -26.24 1.45 8.90
C LYS A 131 -25.50 1.60 10.22
N LEU A 132 -24.17 1.49 10.19
CA LEU A 132 -23.29 1.72 11.35
C LEU A 132 -23.08 3.20 11.67
N ARG A 133 -23.59 4.14 10.86
CA ARG A 133 -23.41 5.59 11.00
C ARG A 133 -21.93 6.02 10.96
N LEU A 134 -21.15 5.34 10.11
CA LEU A 134 -19.71 5.57 9.94
C LEU A 134 -19.37 6.39 8.70
N ILE A 135 -20.29 6.61 7.77
CA ILE A 135 -20.10 7.48 6.59
C ILE A 135 -19.64 8.87 7.06
N ASN A 136 -18.70 9.45 6.33
CA ASN A 136 -18.02 10.70 6.69
C ASN A 136 -17.21 10.62 8.00
N LYS A 137 -16.69 9.44 8.34
CA LYS A 137 -15.73 9.22 9.42
C LYS A 137 -14.56 8.38 8.93
N TYR A 138 -13.38 8.52 9.52
CA TYR A 138 -12.21 7.71 9.14
C TYR A 138 -12.45 6.19 9.29
N TRP A 139 -13.29 5.77 10.23
CA TRP A 139 -13.71 4.37 10.41
C TRP A 139 -14.43 3.78 9.19
N ALA A 140 -15.07 4.62 8.35
CA ALA A 140 -15.65 4.17 7.09
C ALA A 140 -14.61 3.67 6.09
N LEU A 141 -13.35 4.08 6.23
CA LEU A 141 -12.23 3.60 5.43
C LEU A 141 -11.44 2.51 6.16
N ILE A 142 -11.12 2.73 7.44
CA ILE A 142 -10.27 1.85 8.24
C ILE A 142 -10.85 0.43 8.32
N LEU A 143 -12.13 0.28 8.65
CA LEU A 143 -12.74 -1.04 8.83
C LEU A 143 -12.79 -1.86 7.53
N PRO A 144 -13.25 -1.32 6.39
CA PRO A 144 -13.20 -2.03 5.12
C PRO A 144 -11.78 -2.37 4.66
N TYR A 145 -10.81 -1.48 4.87
CA TYR A 145 -9.42 -1.76 4.53
C TYR A 145 -8.86 -2.92 5.36
N ILE A 146 -9.12 -2.95 6.67
CA ILE A 146 -8.74 -4.08 7.51
C ILE A 146 -9.38 -5.37 6.97
N ALA A 147 -10.67 -5.35 6.66
CA ALA A 147 -11.39 -6.54 6.21
C ALA A 147 -10.87 -7.07 4.86
N SER A 148 -10.61 -6.20 3.89
CA SER A 148 -10.24 -6.60 2.53
C SER A 148 -8.75 -6.92 2.37
N GLN A 149 -7.85 -6.14 2.98
CA GLN A 149 -6.41 -6.24 2.72
C GLN A 149 -5.70 -7.33 3.55
N GLN A 150 -6.31 -7.82 4.64
CA GLN A 150 -5.66 -8.80 5.50
C GLN A 150 -5.55 -10.20 4.88
N VAL A 151 -6.45 -10.58 3.95
CA VAL A 151 -6.53 -11.98 3.47
C VAL A 151 -5.27 -12.38 2.73
N PHE A 152 -4.78 -11.54 1.80
CA PHE A 152 -3.51 -11.75 1.11
C PHE A 152 -2.35 -11.87 2.09
N GLY A 153 -2.29 -10.98 3.08
CA GLY A 153 -1.26 -10.99 4.12
C GLY A 153 -1.27 -12.28 4.95
N ILE A 154 -2.46 -12.78 5.33
CA ILE A 154 -2.61 -14.03 6.08
C ILE A 154 -2.07 -15.22 5.28
N MET A 155 -2.36 -15.29 3.97
CA MET A 155 -1.83 -16.35 3.11
C MET A 155 -0.30 -16.31 3.06
N LEU A 156 0.28 -15.13 2.89
CA LEU A 156 1.72 -14.95 2.80
C LEU A 156 2.41 -15.27 4.13
N ALA A 157 1.85 -14.80 5.24
CA ALA A 157 2.35 -15.09 6.58
C ALA A 157 2.26 -16.58 6.91
N LYS A 158 1.14 -17.24 6.57
CA LYS A 158 0.99 -18.68 6.73
C LYS A 158 2.08 -19.45 5.98
N ALA A 159 2.31 -19.12 4.70
CA ALA A 159 3.33 -19.76 3.89
C ALA A 159 4.75 -19.53 4.46
N ALA A 160 5.04 -18.32 4.94
CA ALA A 160 6.29 -18.02 5.60
C ALA A 160 6.49 -18.83 6.89
N PHE A 161 5.47 -18.94 7.73
CA PHE A 161 5.54 -19.78 8.93
C PHE A 161 5.70 -21.26 8.62
N GLU A 162 5.10 -21.77 7.56
CA GLU A 162 5.25 -23.18 7.15
C GLU A 162 6.66 -23.51 6.65
N GLN A 163 7.40 -22.53 6.14
CA GLN A 163 8.79 -22.69 5.71
C GLN A 163 9.81 -22.67 6.86
N MET A 164 9.40 -22.20 8.05
CA MET A 164 10.30 -22.21 9.22
C MET A 164 10.50 -23.62 9.74
N PRO A 165 11.73 -24.03 10.12
CA PRO A 165 11.99 -25.35 10.70
C PRO A 165 11.15 -25.62 11.94
N ASN A 166 10.60 -26.81 12.07
CA ASN A 166 9.83 -27.21 13.26
C ASN A 166 10.69 -27.28 14.52
N ASP A 167 11.95 -27.68 14.36
CA ASP A 167 12.89 -27.93 15.45
C ASP A 167 13.04 -26.73 16.39
N ILE A 168 13.01 -25.50 15.85
CA ILE A 168 13.12 -24.28 16.67
C ILE A 168 11.90 -24.08 17.58
N PHE A 169 10.70 -24.46 17.12
CA PHE A 169 9.47 -24.39 17.93
C PHE A 169 9.37 -25.56 18.91
N GLU A 170 9.88 -26.73 18.54
CA GLU A 170 9.93 -27.90 19.44
C GLU A 170 10.94 -27.68 20.56
N ALA A 171 12.13 -27.15 20.27
CA ALA A 171 13.10 -26.76 21.28
C ALA A 171 12.51 -25.75 22.29
N ALA A 172 11.81 -24.73 21.80
CA ALA A 172 11.13 -23.75 22.67
C ALA A 172 10.07 -24.39 23.57
N LYS A 173 9.35 -25.41 23.08
CA LYS A 173 8.40 -26.16 23.91
C LYS A 173 9.09 -26.98 25.00
N ILE A 174 10.24 -27.58 24.70
CA ILE A 174 11.04 -28.30 25.70
C ILE A 174 11.53 -27.33 26.79
N ASP A 175 11.89 -26.09 26.39
CA ASP A 175 12.28 -24.99 27.31
C ASP A 175 11.09 -24.40 28.07
N GLY A 176 9.87 -24.97 27.92
CA GLY A 176 8.67 -24.55 28.64
C GLY A 176 7.92 -23.35 28.03
N ALA A 177 8.26 -22.93 26.80
CA ALA A 177 7.53 -21.86 26.14
C ALA A 177 6.12 -22.30 25.72
N ASN A 178 5.09 -21.50 26.07
CA ASN A 178 3.75 -21.70 25.55
C ASN A 178 3.64 -21.14 24.10
N GLU A 179 2.54 -21.45 23.42
CA GLU A 179 2.32 -21.07 22.01
C GLU A 179 2.42 -19.57 21.79
N PHE A 180 1.92 -18.74 22.70
CA PHE A 180 1.98 -17.29 22.58
C PHE A 180 3.41 -16.76 22.76
N SER A 181 4.17 -17.32 23.69
CA SER A 181 5.59 -17.00 23.89
C SER A 181 6.41 -17.39 22.66
N SER A 182 6.17 -18.57 22.10
CA SER A 182 6.81 -19.06 20.86
C SER A 182 6.47 -18.13 19.67
N PHE A 183 5.22 -17.71 19.56
CA PHE A 183 4.81 -16.72 18.57
C PHE A 183 5.57 -15.40 18.72
N LEU A 184 5.57 -14.80 19.92
CA LEU A 184 6.17 -13.47 20.13
C LEU A 184 7.71 -13.46 20.02
N ARG A 185 8.36 -14.48 20.61
CA ARG A 185 9.82 -14.49 20.75
C ARG A 185 10.54 -15.13 19.57
N ILE A 186 9.89 -16.01 18.82
CA ILE A 186 10.49 -16.75 17.72
C ILE A 186 9.76 -16.42 16.41
N GLY A 187 8.47 -16.69 16.36
CA GLY A 187 7.69 -16.57 15.12
C GLY A 187 7.63 -15.16 14.57
N LEU A 188 7.26 -14.20 15.40
CA LEU A 188 7.10 -12.80 14.97
C LEU A 188 8.40 -12.14 14.50
N PRO A 189 9.56 -12.31 15.18
CA PRO A 189 10.85 -11.83 14.68
C PRO A 189 11.23 -12.41 13.32
N LEU A 190 11.05 -13.72 13.12
CA LEU A 190 11.35 -14.38 11.86
C LEU A 190 10.37 -14.00 10.74
N LEU A 191 9.15 -13.59 11.08
CA LEU A 191 8.15 -13.11 10.12
C LEU A 191 8.40 -11.69 9.63
N LYS A 192 9.26 -10.88 10.27
CA LYS A 192 9.48 -9.46 9.95
C LYS A 192 9.66 -9.17 8.45
N PRO A 193 10.48 -9.90 7.67
CA PRO A 193 10.62 -9.61 6.23
C PRO A 193 9.31 -9.74 5.48
N THR A 194 8.50 -10.76 5.82
CA THR A 194 7.18 -10.97 5.23
C THR A 194 6.22 -9.86 5.63
N LEU A 195 6.22 -9.42 6.90
CA LEU A 195 5.38 -8.32 7.35
C LEU A 195 5.74 -7.00 6.65
N VAL A 196 7.01 -6.73 6.38
CA VAL A 196 7.43 -5.56 5.60
C VAL A 196 6.86 -5.64 4.17
N THR A 197 6.96 -6.79 3.52
CA THR A 197 6.39 -6.99 2.17
C THR A 197 4.88 -6.78 2.16
N VAL A 198 4.15 -7.39 3.11
CA VAL A 198 2.70 -7.17 3.27
C VAL A 198 2.41 -5.70 3.52
N GLY A 199 3.16 -5.07 4.42
CA GLY A 199 2.98 -3.66 4.77
C GLY A 199 3.11 -2.73 3.58
N ILE A 200 4.15 -2.88 2.77
CA ILE A 200 4.36 -2.08 1.56
C ILE A 200 3.20 -2.29 0.58
N THR A 201 2.83 -3.55 0.31
CA THR A 201 1.75 -3.88 -0.65
C THR A 201 0.43 -3.27 -0.22
N VAL A 202 0.07 -3.41 1.06
CA VAL A 202 -1.19 -2.92 1.63
C VAL A 202 -1.23 -1.40 1.67
N VAL A 203 -0.14 -0.73 2.08
CA VAL A 203 -0.06 0.73 2.10
C VAL A 203 -0.20 1.31 0.69
N VAL A 204 0.49 0.73 -0.29
CA VAL A 204 0.38 1.17 -1.70
C VAL A 204 -1.05 1.02 -2.21
N ALA A 205 -1.72 -0.10 -1.91
CA ALA A 205 -3.10 -0.33 -2.30
C ALA A 205 -4.07 0.68 -1.66
N MET A 206 -3.96 0.90 -0.35
CA MET A 206 -4.83 1.84 0.37
C MET A 206 -4.57 3.31 -0.01
N TYR A 207 -3.29 3.68 -0.18
CA TYR A 207 -2.92 5.06 -0.50
C TYR A 207 -3.40 5.47 -1.90
N ASN A 208 -3.37 4.55 -2.87
CA ASN A 208 -3.81 4.79 -4.24
C ASN A 208 -5.32 4.61 -4.45
N ASP A 209 -6.07 4.18 -3.43
CA ASP A 209 -7.52 4.05 -3.54
C ASP A 209 -8.18 5.45 -3.50
N TYR A 210 -8.92 5.77 -4.54
CA TYR A 210 -9.75 6.97 -4.62
C TYR A 210 -11.24 6.65 -4.72
N ILE A 211 -11.57 5.42 -5.16
CA ILE A 211 -12.98 5.04 -5.42
C ILE A 211 -13.75 4.97 -4.12
N TRP A 212 -13.27 4.16 -3.18
CA TRP A 212 -13.97 3.99 -1.91
C TRP A 212 -13.99 5.27 -1.05
N PRO A 213 -12.88 6.02 -0.90
CA PRO A 213 -12.92 7.30 -0.22
C PRO A 213 -13.92 8.30 -0.83
N THR A 214 -14.04 8.36 -2.16
CA THR A 214 -15.00 9.28 -2.82
C THR A 214 -16.45 8.93 -2.50
N ILE A 215 -16.76 7.67 -2.29
CA ILE A 215 -18.10 7.20 -1.94
C ILE A 215 -18.37 7.35 -0.43
N ALA A 216 -17.37 7.07 0.41
CA ALA A 216 -17.53 7.02 1.86
C ALA A 216 -17.33 8.36 2.57
N LEU A 217 -16.55 9.29 1.96
CA LEU A 217 -16.22 10.61 2.49
C LEU A 217 -16.78 11.71 1.55
N THR A 218 -18.09 11.88 1.58
CA THR A 218 -18.84 12.87 0.76
C THR A 218 -18.98 14.24 1.46
N GLY A 219 -18.55 14.34 2.72
CA GLY A 219 -18.57 15.59 3.50
C GLY A 219 -17.51 16.58 3.06
N GLY A 220 -17.30 17.64 3.84
CA GLY A 220 -16.31 18.70 3.54
C GLY A 220 -14.88 18.18 3.32
N ASP A 221 -14.02 19.03 2.76
CA ASP A 221 -12.65 18.68 2.34
C ASP A 221 -11.73 18.26 3.49
N ASP A 222 -12.14 18.53 4.71
CA ASP A 222 -11.35 18.27 5.92
C ASP A 222 -10.99 16.79 6.15
N MET A 223 -11.81 15.85 5.67
CA MET A 223 -11.62 14.42 5.87
C MET A 223 -11.14 13.67 4.63
N LYS A 224 -11.10 14.34 3.49
CA LYS A 224 -10.72 13.71 2.22
C LYS A 224 -9.29 13.17 2.26
N THR A 225 -9.06 12.08 1.52
CA THR A 225 -7.73 11.50 1.32
C THR A 225 -6.98 12.23 0.21
N PHE A 226 -5.65 12.09 0.18
CA PHE A 226 -4.82 12.71 -0.83
C PHE A 226 -5.21 12.27 -2.25
N CYS A 227 -5.34 10.96 -2.47
CA CYS A 227 -5.67 10.43 -3.80
C CYS A 227 -7.06 10.90 -4.26
N GLN A 228 -8.04 10.98 -3.36
CA GLN A 228 -9.37 11.53 -3.63
C GLN A 228 -9.31 12.99 -4.07
N ILE A 229 -8.56 13.84 -3.37
CA ILE A 229 -8.42 15.26 -3.71
C ILE A 229 -7.74 15.44 -5.07
N VAL A 230 -6.65 14.70 -5.32
CA VAL A 230 -5.95 14.77 -6.61
C VAL A 230 -6.84 14.30 -7.75
N PHE A 231 -7.58 13.22 -7.55
CA PHE A 231 -8.54 12.72 -8.56
C PHE A 231 -9.63 13.74 -8.85
N ASN A 232 -10.23 14.34 -7.82
CA ASN A 232 -11.27 15.35 -8.00
C ASN A 232 -10.73 16.59 -8.72
N ALA A 233 -9.50 17.03 -8.40
CA ALA A 233 -8.87 18.18 -9.07
C ALA A 233 -8.51 17.89 -10.54
N ALA A 234 -8.27 16.63 -10.90
CA ALA A 234 -7.97 16.23 -12.27
C ALA A 234 -9.21 15.99 -13.14
N SER A 235 -10.38 15.77 -12.52
CA SER A 235 -11.64 15.43 -13.19
C SER A 235 -12.61 16.61 -13.33
N GLY A 236 -12.35 17.75 -12.70
CA GLY A 236 -13.13 18.99 -12.78
C GLY A 236 -12.44 20.05 -13.59
#